data_fd1bdccdf1b99f4477da4f2bc630fd1e
#
_entry.id   fd1bdccdf1b99f4477da4f2bc630fd1e
#
_cell.length_a   1.000
_cell.length_b   1.000
_cell.length_c   1.000
_cell.angle_alpha   90.00
_cell.angle_beta   90.00
_cell.angle_gamma   90.00
#
_symmetry.space_group_name_H-M   'P 1'
#
loop_
_entity.id
_entity.type
_entity.pdbx_description
1 polymer ?
#
loop_
_entity_poly.entity_id
_entity_poly.type
_entity_poly.pdbx_seq_one_letter_code
_entity_poly.pdbx_strand_id
1 'polypeptide(L)'
;MARTLGSHAKHTKPKISAIALNLFSEQGFAAVSMRQIAAKAGLQAGALYNYFPDKQTILSELLINHMENLLETWSAQVLPDEPNELLKFFVDFHIDYHLNRPEEVFIAYMELRNLSDDNFRKIEKLRGKYELILSKILTDGVKEDLFSCKDIKITSLAIIGMLKELNTWYKKDGRVSVLEVKYIYKEIVLKAVS
;
A
#
# COMPACT_ATOMS: atom_id res chain seq x y z
N MET A 1 -18.87 37.09 14.73
CA MET A 1 -19.33 35.87 14.03
C MET A 1 -18.34 34.75 14.36
N ALA A 2 -18.73 33.78 15.15
CA ALA A 2 -17.90 32.65 15.52
C ALA A 2 -17.76 31.73 14.29
N ARG A 3 -16.55 31.63 13.75
CA ARG A 3 -16.21 30.74 12.64
C ARG A 3 -16.16 29.30 13.18
N THR A 4 -17.00 28.42 12.65
CA THR A 4 -17.15 27.02 13.02
C THR A 4 -15.84 26.26 12.83
N LEU A 5 -15.14 25.95 13.92
CA LEU A 5 -13.86 25.18 13.93
C LEU A 5 -13.96 23.79 13.28
N GLY A 6 -15.14 23.16 13.24
CA GLY A 6 -15.31 21.79 12.74
C GLY A 6 -15.28 21.63 11.20
N SER A 7 -15.64 22.66 10.44
CA SER A 7 -15.69 22.61 8.97
C SER A 7 -14.29 22.67 8.33
N HIS A 8 -13.37 23.45 8.93
CA HIS A 8 -11.99 23.58 8.41
C HIS A 8 -11.14 22.32 8.65
N ALA A 9 -11.34 21.60 9.75
CA ALA A 9 -10.55 20.40 10.06
C ALA A 9 -10.76 19.28 9.02
N LYS A 10 -12.00 19.08 8.54
CA LYS A 10 -12.34 18.07 7.54
C LYS A 10 -11.60 18.24 6.20
N HIS A 11 -11.28 19.47 5.82
CA HIS A 11 -10.55 19.74 4.56
C HIS A 11 -9.06 19.96 4.78
N THR A 12 -8.66 20.45 5.94
CA THR A 12 -7.26 20.80 6.22
C THR A 12 -6.42 19.56 6.52
N LYS A 13 -6.92 18.59 7.30
CA LYS A 13 -6.16 17.38 7.64
C LYS A 13 -5.81 16.55 6.39
N PRO A 14 -6.74 16.24 5.46
CA PRO A 14 -6.41 15.57 4.19
C PRO A 14 -5.39 16.33 3.34
N LYS A 15 -5.50 17.66 3.28
CA LYS A 15 -4.52 18.51 2.55
C LYS A 15 -3.10 18.37 3.14
N ILE A 16 -2.99 18.40 4.48
CA ILE A 16 -1.70 18.21 5.15
C ILE A 16 -1.14 16.82 4.84
N SER A 17 -1.98 15.76 4.92
CA SER A 17 -1.58 14.39 4.62
C SER A 17 -1.07 14.24 3.19
N ALA A 18 -1.76 14.80 2.19
CA ALA A 18 -1.32 14.76 0.80
C ALA A 18 0.03 15.49 0.58
N ILE A 19 0.22 16.66 1.23
CA ILE A 19 1.49 17.39 1.17
C ILE A 19 2.62 16.61 1.84
N ALA A 20 2.35 15.99 2.98
CA ALA A 20 3.34 15.17 3.67
C ALA A 20 3.71 13.92 2.87
N LEU A 21 2.73 13.27 2.23
CA LEU A 21 2.95 12.14 1.33
C LEU A 21 3.94 12.50 0.22
N ASN A 22 3.69 13.59 -0.50
CA ASN A 22 4.58 14.07 -1.56
C ASN A 22 5.99 14.36 -1.02
N LEU A 23 6.09 15.07 0.11
CA LEU A 23 7.39 15.40 0.68
C LEU A 23 8.16 14.15 1.12
N PHE A 24 7.48 13.19 1.74
CA PHE A 24 8.10 11.94 2.18
C PHE A 24 8.53 11.06 1.00
N SER A 25 7.76 11.02 -0.07
CA SER A 25 8.12 10.25 -1.27
C SER A 25 9.26 10.88 -2.07
N GLU A 26 9.36 12.22 -2.12
CA GLU A 26 10.40 12.93 -2.85
C GLU A 26 11.73 13.03 -2.09
N GLN A 27 11.70 13.26 -0.76
CA GLN A 27 12.87 13.65 0.04
C GLN A 27 13.25 12.63 1.11
N GLY A 28 12.37 11.63 1.36
CA GLY A 28 12.46 10.70 2.47
C GLY A 28 11.96 11.31 3.79
N PHE A 29 11.42 10.45 4.66
CA PHE A 29 10.86 10.86 5.95
C PHE A 29 11.87 11.61 6.84
N ALA A 30 13.13 11.16 6.87
CA ALA A 30 14.15 11.74 7.75
C ALA A 30 14.43 13.22 7.42
N ALA A 31 14.50 13.57 6.14
CA ALA A 31 14.86 14.92 5.69
C ALA A 31 13.73 15.93 5.84
N VAL A 32 12.47 15.49 5.91
CA VAL A 32 11.31 16.39 5.99
C VAL A 32 11.03 16.80 7.43
N SER A 33 10.74 18.09 7.64
CA SER A 33 10.39 18.65 8.95
C SER A 33 8.92 19.08 9.01
N MET A 34 8.35 19.13 10.22
CA MET A 34 6.99 19.65 10.45
C MET A 34 6.85 21.12 9.93
N ARG A 35 7.93 21.92 10.00
CA ARG A 35 7.92 23.29 9.47
C ARG A 35 7.77 23.33 7.95
N GLN A 36 8.44 22.44 7.22
CA GLN A 36 8.30 22.33 5.76
C GLN A 36 6.90 21.92 5.36
N ILE A 37 6.30 20.93 6.06
CA ILE A 37 4.94 20.51 5.82
C ILE A 37 3.95 21.67 6.06
N ALA A 38 4.09 22.38 7.18
CA ALA A 38 3.26 23.55 7.51
C ALA A 38 3.38 24.64 6.44
N ALA A 39 4.60 25.00 6.05
CA ALA A 39 4.86 26.04 5.04
C ALA A 39 4.20 25.68 3.69
N LYS A 40 4.39 24.43 3.22
CA LYS A 40 3.74 23.94 1.98
C LYS A 40 2.20 23.88 2.09
N ALA A 41 1.66 23.62 3.28
CA ALA A 41 0.21 23.63 3.53
C ALA A 41 -0.39 25.04 3.63
N GLY A 42 0.45 26.08 3.67
CA GLY A 42 0.02 27.46 3.92
C GLY A 42 -0.39 27.70 5.37
N LEU A 43 0.23 26.98 6.32
CA LEU A 43 -0.08 27.04 7.74
C LEU A 43 1.11 27.61 8.54
N GLN A 44 0.81 28.27 9.66
CA GLN A 44 1.81 28.51 10.70
C GLN A 44 2.24 27.17 11.32
N ALA A 45 3.52 27.03 11.67
CA ALA A 45 4.04 25.79 12.25
C ALA A 45 3.25 25.33 13.49
N GLY A 46 2.87 26.28 14.39
CA GLY A 46 2.04 25.96 15.56
C GLY A 46 0.64 25.43 15.21
N ALA A 47 0.05 25.89 14.10
CA ALA A 47 -1.26 25.44 13.68
C ALA A 47 -1.26 23.99 13.17
N LEU A 48 -0.13 23.51 12.62
CA LEU A 48 0.01 22.12 12.16
C LEU A 48 -0.11 21.13 13.34
N TYR A 49 0.45 21.47 14.48
CA TYR A 49 0.42 20.61 15.68
C TYR A 49 -1.01 20.41 16.24
N ASN A 50 -1.98 21.24 15.87
CA ASN A 50 -3.39 21.00 16.19
C ASN A 50 -4.02 19.84 15.39
N TYR A 51 -3.40 19.45 14.27
CA TYR A 51 -3.85 18.34 13.41
C TYR A 51 -3.02 17.08 13.60
N PHE A 52 -1.73 17.25 13.79
CA PHE A 52 -0.78 16.16 13.96
C PHE A 52 0.25 16.53 15.04
N PRO A 53 0.31 15.77 16.14
CA PRO A 53 1.21 16.07 17.26
C PRO A 53 2.70 15.97 16.87
N ASP A 54 2.99 15.14 15.88
CA ASP A 54 4.36 14.91 15.40
C ASP A 54 4.40 14.32 13.99
N LYS A 55 5.60 14.17 13.44
CA LYS A 55 5.85 13.63 12.11
C LYS A 55 5.58 12.12 12.03
N GLN A 56 5.78 11.38 13.13
CA GLN A 56 5.49 9.95 13.24
C GLN A 56 4.00 9.66 13.07
N THR A 57 3.15 10.49 13.67
CA THR A 57 1.70 10.39 13.54
C THR A 57 1.27 10.56 12.08
N ILE A 58 1.86 11.53 11.36
CA ILE A 58 1.57 11.71 9.93
C ILE A 58 1.97 10.46 9.15
N LEU A 59 3.20 9.96 9.32
CA LEU A 59 3.67 8.78 8.60
C LEU A 59 2.81 7.56 8.90
N SER A 60 2.53 7.30 10.18
CA SER A 60 1.74 6.14 10.57
C SER A 60 0.30 6.19 10.03
N GLU A 61 -0.36 7.38 10.05
CA GLU A 61 -1.69 7.54 9.46
C GLU A 61 -1.67 7.33 7.94
N LEU A 62 -0.66 7.83 7.23
CA LEU A 62 -0.52 7.60 5.79
C LEU A 62 -0.41 6.11 5.46
N LEU A 63 0.43 5.38 6.20
CA LEU A 63 0.64 3.95 5.99
C LEU A 63 -0.58 3.10 6.40
N ILE A 64 -1.24 3.45 7.51
CA ILE A 64 -2.49 2.81 7.94
C ILE A 64 -3.57 3.00 6.87
N ASN A 65 -3.81 4.25 6.45
CA ASN A 65 -4.81 4.56 5.44
C ASN A 65 -4.54 3.84 4.12
N HIS A 66 -3.27 3.76 3.68
CA HIS A 66 -2.90 3.00 2.49
C HIS A 66 -3.30 1.52 2.62
N MET A 67 -2.97 0.88 3.73
CA MET A 67 -3.29 -0.53 3.95
C MET A 67 -4.79 -0.78 4.14
N GLU A 68 -5.49 0.11 4.84
CA GLU A 68 -6.94 0.02 5.01
C GLU A 68 -7.66 0.18 3.67
N ASN A 69 -7.28 1.17 2.86
CA ASN A 69 -7.81 1.39 1.52
C ASN A 69 -7.54 0.19 0.59
N LEU A 70 -6.35 -0.44 0.68
CA LEU A 70 -6.02 -1.65 -0.07
C LEU A 70 -6.98 -2.80 0.28
N LEU A 71 -7.18 -3.06 1.57
CA LEU A 71 -8.05 -4.12 2.07
C LEU A 71 -9.52 -3.84 1.73
N GLU A 72 -9.98 -2.60 1.88
CA GLU A 72 -11.34 -2.17 1.54
C GLU A 72 -11.58 -2.31 0.03
N THR A 73 -10.64 -1.83 -0.79
CA THR A 73 -10.74 -1.95 -2.25
C THR A 73 -10.80 -3.42 -2.69
N TRP A 74 -10.02 -4.29 -2.07
CA TRP A 74 -10.10 -5.73 -2.32
C TRP A 74 -11.47 -6.31 -1.93
N SER A 75 -11.95 -5.98 -0.73
CA SER A 75 -13.22 -6.52 -0.23
C SER A 75 -14.45 -6.08 -1.03
N ALA A 76 -14.35 -4.98 -1.76
CA ALA A 76 -15.41 -4.47 -2.64
C ALA A 76 -15.42 -5.12 -4.03
N GLN A 77 -14.44 -6.00 -4.35
CA GLN A 77 -14.39 -6.67 -5.65
C GLN A 77 -15.41 -7.80 -5.75
N VAL A 78 -15.90 -8.03 -6.96
CA VAL A 78 -16.59 -9.28 -7.32
C VAL A 78 -15.51 -10.31 -7.66
N LEU A 79 -15.33 -11.28 -6.77
CA LEU A 79 -14.25 -12.25 -6.88
C LEU A 79 -14.66 -13.47 -7.69
N PRO A 80 -13.77 -14.04 -8.52
CA PRO A 80 -13.95 -15.36 -9.12
C PRO A 80 -14.03 -16.45 -8.03
N ASP A 81 -14.82 -17.49 -8.26
CA ASP A 81 -14.94 -18.64 -7.36
C ASP A 81 -13.79 -19.64 -7.53
N GLU A 82 -13.33 -19.82 -8.74
CA GLU A 82 -12.28 -20.75 -9.15
C GLU A 82 -10.88 -20.30 -8.66
N PRO A 83 -10.10 -21.11 -7.93
CA PRO A 83 -8.80 -20.71 -7.36
C PRO A 83 -7.80 -20.20 -8.40
N ASN A 84 -7.71 -20.81 -9.59
CA ASN A 84 -6.83 -20.34 -10.66
C ASN A 84 -7.18 -18.92 -11.13
N GLU A 85 -8.48 -18.67 -11.36
CA GLU A 85 -8.94 -17.36 -11.81
C GLU A 85 -8.84 -16.33 -10.69
N LEU A 86 -9.08 -16.73 -9.44
CA LEU A 86 -8.92 -15.86 -8.29
C LEU A 86 -7.44 -15.48 -8.05
N LEU A 87 -6.50 -16.40 -8.28
CA LEU A 87 -5.07 -16.11 -8.21
C LEU A 87 -4.65 -15.12 -9.31
N LYS A 88 -5.11 -15.31 -10.54
CA LYS A 88 -4.89 -14.36 -11.65
C LYS A 88 -5.47 -13.00 -11.34
N PHE A 89 -6.67 -12.96 -10.78
CA PHE A 89 -7.33 -11.73 -10.36
C PHE A 89 -6.55 -11.01 -9.26
N PHE A 90 -6.02 -11.75 -8.27
CA PHE A 90 -5.17 -11.18 -7.23
C PHE A 90 -3.93 -10.51 -7.82
N VAL A 91 -3.27 -11.14 -8.79
CA VAL A 91 -2.09 -10.57 -9.47
C VAL A 91 -2.47 -9.28 -10.20
N ASP A 92 -3.55 -9.29 -10.99
CA ASP A 92 -4.01 -8.11 -11.72
C ASP A 92 -4.40 -6.98 -10.78
N PHE A 93 -5.14 -7.28 -9.72
CA PHE A 93 -5.54 -6.33 -8.68
C PHE A 93 -4.32 -5.70 -7.98
N HIS A 94 -3.35 -6.53 -7.55
CA HIS A 94 -2.15 -6.05 -6.89
C HIS A 94 -1.38 -5.07 -7.78
N ILE A 95 -1.16 -5.44 -9.04
CA ILE A 95 -0.44 -4.60 -10.01
C ILE A 95 -1.17 -3.29 -10.23
N ASP A 96 -2.47 -3.31 -10.51
CA ASP A 96 -3.26 -2.09 -10.74
C ASP A 96 -3.28 -1.18 -9.52
N TYR A 97 -3.55 -1.74 -8.35
CA TYR A 97 -3.65 -0.96 -7.13
C TYR A 97 -2.35 -0.22 -6.82
N HIS A 98 -1.21 -0.91 -6.94
CA HIS A 98 0.10 -0.37 -6.56
C HIS A 98 0.66 0.58 -7.63
N LEU A 99 0.55 0.26 -8.91
CA LEU A 99 1.06 1.14 -9.98
C LEU A 99 0.29 2.46 -10.10
N ASN A 100 -0.96 2.52 -9.62
CA ASN A 100 -1.76 3.74 -9.59
C ASN A 100 -1.53 4.61 -8.33
N ARG A 101 -0.65 4.18 -7.39
CA ARG A 101 -0.38 4.86 -6.11
C ARG A 101 1.12 4.87 -5.77
N PRO A 102 1.98 5.36 -6.68
CA PRO A 102 3.43 5.20 -6.56
C PRO A 102 4.00 5.85 -5.30
N GLU A 103 3.52 7.04 -4.89
CA GLU A 103 4.00 7.73 -3.70
C GLU A 103 3.63 6.98 -2.41
N GLU A 104 2.37 6.50 -2.32
CA GLU A 104 1.89 5.73 -1.17
C GLU A 104 2.66 4.42 -1.04
N VAL A 105 2.87 3.73 -2.17
CA VAL A 105 3.62 2.47 -2.22
C VAL A 105 5.08 2.69 -1.85
N PHE A 106 5.70 3.77 -2.37
CA PHE A 106 7.08 4.12 -2.02
C PHE A 106 7.25 4.25 -0.51
N ILE A 107 6.45 5.07 0.16
CA ILE A 107 6.55 5.23 1.62
C ILE A 107 6.18 3.95 2.38
N ALA A 108 5.24 3.15 1.87
CA ALA A 108 4.81 1.90 2.50
C ALA A 108 5.90 0.83 2.52
N TYR A 109 6.93 0.94 1.68
CA TYR A 109 8.04 0.00 1.65
C TYR A 109 9.36 0.61 2.14
N MET A 110 9.62 1.86 1.80
CA MET A 110 10.91 2.49 2.10
C MET A 110 10.97 3.10 3.50
N GLU A 111 9.83 3.54 4.04
CA GLU A 111 9.78 4.31 5.29
C GLU A 111 9.34 3.49 6.52
N LEU A 112 9.07 2.20 6.37
CA LEU A 112 8.71 1.30 7.49
C LEU A 112 9.73 1.34 8.64
N ARG A 113 11.01 1.39 8.30
CA ARG A 113 12.13 1.46 9.27
C ARG A 113 12.13 2.72 10.13
N ASN A 114 11.41 3.76 9.72
CA ASN A 114 11.30 5.01 10.43
C ASN A 114 10.10 5.08 11.38
N LEU A 115 9.27 4.03 11.42
CA LEU A 115 8.17 3.93 12.38
C LEU A 115 8.68 3.60 13.78
N SER A 116 7.98 4.12 14.79
CA SER A 116 8.11 3.60 16.16
C SER A 116 7.58 2.16 16.23
N ASP A 117 8.03 1.38 17.21
CA ASP A 117 7.64 -0.03 17.37
C ASP A 117 6.12 -0.21 17.45
N ASP A 118 5.42 0.70 18.14
CA ASP A 118 3.96 0.63 18.26
C ASP A 118 3.25 0.87 16.93
N ASN A 119 3.73 1.82 16.15
CA ASN A 119 3.18 2.11 14.83
C ASN A 119 3.54 1.00 13.83
N PHE A 120 4.76 0.47 13.90
CA PHE A 120 5.17 -0.68 13.09
C PHE A 120 4.27 -1.89 13.32
N ARG A 121 4.00 -2.25 14.59
CA ARG A 121 3.09 -3.37 14.91
C ARG A 121 1.67 -3.20 14.34
N LYS A 122 1.16 -1.97 14.26
CA LYS A 122 -0.16 -1.70 13.65
C LYS A 122 -0.13 -1.99 12.15
N ILE A 123 0.90 -1.52 11.47
CA ILE A 123 1.06 -1.74 10.02
C ILE A 123 1.31 -3.23 9.73
N GLU A 124 2.15 -3.90 10.51
CA GLU A 124 2.42 -5.33 10.36
C GLU A 124 1.13 -6.17 10.43
N LYS A 125 0.21 -5.85 11.35
CA LYS A 125 -1.10 -6.52 11.42
C LYS A 125 -1.94 -6.33 10.15
N LEU A 126 -1.94 -5.13 9.57
CA LEU A 126 -2.66 -4.86 8.33
C LEU A 126 -2.02 -5.58 7.14
N ARG A 127 -0.69 -5.57 7.05
CA ARG A 127 0.06 -6.33 6.04
C ARG A 127 -0.23 -7.84 6.15
N GLY A 128 -0.28 -8.37 7.37
CA GLY A 128 -0.66 -9.76 7.63
C GLY A 128 -2.07 -10.10 7.12
N LYS A 129 -3.04 -9.18 7.28
CA LYS A 129 -4.38 -9.37 6.71
C LYS A 129 -4.37 -9.48 5.19
N TYR A 130 -3.58 -8.63 4.50
CA TYR A 130 -3.46 -8.69 3.05
C TYR A 130 -2.76 -9.98 2.58
N GLU A 131 -1.71 -10.39 3.29
CA GLU A 131 -1.04 -11.66 3.03
C GLU A 131 -1.97 -12.87 3.21
N LEU A 132 -2.84 -12.85 4.24
CA LEU A 132 -3.83 -13.91 4.47
C LEU A 132 -4.81 -14.09 3.30
N ILE A 133 -5.11 -13.04 2.54
CA ILE A 133 -5.93 -13.14 1.32
C ILE A 133 -5.25 -14.10 0.33
N LEU A 134 -4.00 -13.87 -0.01
CA LEU A 134 -3.26 -14.73 -0.93
C LEU A 134 -3.06 -16.13 -0.36
N SER A 135 -2.71 -16.23 0.92
CA SER A 135 -2.53 -17.52 1.59
C SER A 135 -3.80 -18.36 1.54
N LYS A 136 -4.98 -17.75 1.64
CA LYS A 136 -6.26 -18.45 1.50
C LYS A 136 -6.47 -18.95 0.07
N ILE A 137 -6.22 -18.13 -0.93
CA ILE A 137 -6.32 -18.52 -2.36
C ILE A 137 -5.44 -19.73 -2.63
N LEU A 138 -4.18 -19.70 -2.16
CA LEU A 138 -3.24 -20.81 -2.35
C LEU A 138 -3.70 -22.07 -1.58
N THR A 139 -4.18 -21.91 -0.35
CA THR A 139 -4.69 -23.02 0.46
C THR A 139 -5.87 -23.71 -0.21
N ASP A 140 -6.81 -22.93 -0.73
CA ASP A 140 -8.00 -23.50 -1.38
C ASP A 140 -7.61 -24.19 -2.69
N GLY A 141 -6.70 -23.62 -3.49
CA GLY A 141 -6.19 -24.28 -4.69
C GLY A 141 -5.39 -25.58 -4.42
N VAL A 142 -4.66 -25.65 -3.30
CA VAL A 142 -3.99 -26.90 -2.88
C VAL A 142 -5.01 -27.96 -2.47
N LYS A 143 -6.08 -27.59 -1.76
CA LYS A 143 -7.15 -28.53 -1.37
C LYS A 143 -7.90 -29.11 -2.56
N GLU A 144 -7.98 -28.37 -3.66
CA GLU A 144 -8.64 -28.75 -4.91
C GLU A 144 -7.67 -29.45 -5.90
N ASP A 145 -6.43 -29.77 -5.46
CA ASP A 145 -5.37 -30.37 -6.28
C ASP A 145 -4.99 -29.52 -7.52
N LEU A 146 -5.29 -28.23 -7.50
CA LEU A 146 -4.96 -27.29 -8.57
C LEU A 146 -3.57 -26.66 -8.39
N PHE A 147 -3.08 -26.56 -7.14
CA PHE A 147 -1.79 -25.97 -6.78
C PHE A 147 -0.93 -26.95 -6.00
N SER A 148 0.39 -26.82 -6.20
CA SER A 148 1.42 -27.56 -5.46
C SER A 148 2.32 -26.56 -4.71
N CYS A 149 2.06 -26.35 -3.42
CA CYS A 149 2.83 -25.45 -2.57
C CYS A 149 3.41 -26.23 -1.38
N LYS A 150 4.74 -26.32 -1.29
CA LYS A 150 5.40 -26.95 -0.13
C LYS A 150 5.14 -26.19 1.18
N ASP A 151 5.08 -24.87 1.10
CA ASP A 151 4.82 -23.96 2.21
C ASP A 151 4.03 -22.76 1.71
N ILE A 152 2.78 -22.67 2.12
CA ILE A 152 1.85 -21.60 1.72
C ILE A 152 2.37 -20.22 2.13
N LYS A 153 2.95 -20.11 3.35
CA LYS A 153 3.45 -18.84 3.88
C LYS A 153 4.62 -18.33 3.06
N ILE A 154 5.61 -19.18 2.80
CA ILE A 154 6.79 -18.81 1.99
C ILE A 154 6.36 -18.48 0.56
N THR A 155 5.47 -19.27 -0.04
CA THR A 155 4.96 -19.02 -1.39
C THR A 155 4.22 -17.68 -1.47
N SER A 156 3.35 -17.37 -0.48
CA SER A 156 2.65 -16.08 -0.42
C SER A 156 3.62 -14.90 -0.32
N LEU A 157 4.62 -15.00 0.54
CA LEU A 157 5.64 -13.96 0.71
C LEU A 157 6.47 -13.76 -0.56
N ALA A 158 6.84 -14.86 -1.25
CA ALA A 158 7.60 -14.81 -2.50
C ALA A 158 6.78 -14.11 -3.61
N ILE A 159 5.51 -14.46 -3.77
CA ILE A 159 4.61 -13.85 -4.76
C ILE A 159 4.43 -12.36 -4.46
N ILE A 160 4.09 -11.97 -3.23
CA ILE A 160 3.93 -10.55 -2.86
C ILE A 160 5.25 -9.79 -3.05
N GLY A 161 6.38 -10.40 -2.67
CA GLY A 161 7.71 -9.81 -2.85
C GLY A 161 8.00 -9.52 -4.33
N MET A 162 7.73 -10.48 -5.20
CA MET A 162 7.91 -10.35 -6.65
C MET A 162 6.99 -9.27 -7.25
N LEU A 163 5.71 -9.25 -6.88
CA LEU A 163 4.76 -8.26 -7.35
C LEU A 163 5.11 -6.84 -6.87
N LYS A 164 5.59 -6.71 -5.64
CA LYS A 164 6.05 -5.44 -5.06
C LYS A 164 7.16 -4.79 -5.87
N GLU A 165 8.11 -5.57 -6.38
CA GLU A 165 9.27 -5.05 -7.12
C GLU A 165 8.90 -4.32 -8.41
N LEU A 166 7.71 -4.51 -8.95
CA LEU A 166 7.21 -3.73 -10.10
C LEU A 166 7.33 -2.22 -9.89
N ASN A 167 7.08 -1.74 -8.67
CA ASN A 167 7.13 -0.32 -8.36
C ASN A 167 8.54 0.30 -8.42
N THR A 168 9.58 -0.52 -8.48
CA THR A 168 10.98 -0.05 -8.56
C THR A 168 11.45 0.13 -10.00
N TRP A 169 10.98 -0.69 -10.93
CA TRP A 169 11.49 -0.73 -12.29
C TRP A 169 10.46 -0.41 -13.37
N TYR A 170 9.16 -0.63 -13.13
CA TYR A 170 8.15 -0.38 -14.15
C TYR A 170 8.02 1.12 -14.44
N LYS A 171 8.00 1.47 -15.72
CA LYS A 171 7.76 2.82 -16.21
C LYS A 171 6.63 2.80 -17.22
N LYS A 172 5.67 3.71 -17.07
CA LYS A 172 4.49 3.81 -17.94
C LYS A 172 4.85 3.94 -19.42
N ASP A 173 5.92 4.69 -19.72
CA ASP A 173 6.43 4.90 -21.07
C ASP A 173 7.63 3.97 -21.37
N GLY A 174 7.75 2.87 -20.67
CA GLY A 174 8.83 1.91 -20.80
C GLY A 174 8.62 0.90 -21.93
N ARG A 175 9.52 -0.10 -21.99
CA ARG A 175 9.55 -1.14 -23.04
C ARG A 175 8.28 -2.02 -23.10
N VAL A 176 7.62 -2.24 -21.96
CA VAL A 176 6.49 -3.17 -21.84
C VAL A 176 5.25 -2.43 -21.32
N SER A 177 4.11 -2.76 -21.89
CA SER A 177 2.82 -2.25 -21.42
C SER A 177 2.39 -2.89 -20.09
N VAL A 178 1.51 -2.24 -19.35
CA VAL A 178 0.95 -2.83 -18.11
C VAL A 178 0.21 -4.14 -18.36
N LEU A 179 -0.46 -4.27 -19.51
CA LEU A 179 -1.16 -5.51 -19.90
C LEU A 179 -0.18 -6.66 -20.12
N GLU A 180 0.94 -6.39 -20.77
CA GLU A 180 1.99 -7.39 -20.98
C GLU A 180 2.67 -7.78 -19.65
N VAL A 181 2.93 -6.82 -18.78
CA VAL A 181 3.45 -7.08 -17.43
C VAL A 181 2.50 -7.98 -16.65
N LYS A 182 1.21 -7.66 -16.61
CA LYS A 182 0.18 -8.49 -15.96
C LYS A 182 0.15 -9.91 -16.53
N TYR A 183 0.18 -10.04 -17.84
CA TYR A 183 0.20 -11.35 -18.49
C TYR A 183 1.41 -12.18 -18.04
N ILE A 184 2.62 -11.61 -18.13
CA ILE A 184 3.88 -12.28 -17.76
C ILE A 184 3.87 -12.66 -16.27
N TYR A 185 3.44 -11.75 -15.38
CA TYR A 185 3.42 -12.03 -13.94
C TYR A 185 2.41 -13.11 -13.56
N LYS A 186 1.24 -13.15 -14.21
CA LYS A 186 0.29 -14.26 -14.03
C LYS A 186 0.89 -15.60 -14.42
N GLU A 187 1.57 -15.67 -15.57
CA GLU A 187 2.27 -16.89 -16.02
C GLU A 187 3.35 -17.33 -15.02
N ILE A 188 4.16 -16.38 -14.50
CA ILE A 188 5.21 -16.67 -13.52
C ILE A 188 4.58 -17.19 -12.22
N VAL A 189 3.54 -16.52 -11.72
CA VAL A 189 2.87 -16.89 -10.47
C VAL A 189 2.21 -18.27 -10.59
N LEU A 190 1.52 -18.55 -11.70
CA LEU A 190 0.93 -19.87 -11.92
C LEU A 190 1.97 -20.98 -11.97
N LYS A 191 3.09 -20.77 -12.65
CA LYS A 191 4.21 -21.74 -12.68
C LYS A 191 4.87 -21.94 -11.32
N ALA A 192 4.83 -20.92 -10.44
CA ALA A 192 5.40 -21.05 -9.09
C ALA A 192 4.54 -21.90 -8.15
N VAL A 193 3.29 -22.15 -8.52
CA VAL A 193 2.32 -22.93 -7.72
C VAL A 193 1.82 -24.20 -8.42
N SER A 194 2.42 -24.54 -9.59
CA SER A 194 2.10 -25.75 -10.36
C SER A 194 2.90 -26.95 -9.89
#